data_6c24bf5bf456a15cefa4f0d01b82e73d
#
_entry.id   6c24bf5bf456a15cefa4f0d01b82e73d
#
_cell.length_a   1.000
_cell.length_b   1.000
_cell.length_c   1.000
_cell.angle_alpha   90.00
_cell.angle_beta   90.00
_cell.angle_gamma   90.00
#
_symmetry.space_group_name_H-M   'P 1'
#
loop_
_entity.id
_entity.type
_entity.pdbx_description
1 polymer ?
#
loop_
_entity_poly.entity_id
_entity_poly.type
_entity_poly.pdbx_seq_one_letter_code
_entity_poly.pdbx_strand_id
1 'polypeptide(L)'
;MFKVFITNLGKYTEGELVGKWLDLPCNNITEELKSIDVRPNSKYEEAFITDYENDWNYNVGEYENIYSLNELSKKLEKIQKEGSGSLYNEIAHLKN
;
A
#
# COMPACT_ATOMS: atom_id res chain seq x y z
N MET A 1 -10.04 7.97 -1.18
CA MET A 1 -9.80 6.64 -1.80
C MET A 1 -8.30 6.45 -1.98
N PHE A 2 -7.80 5.35 -1.54
CA PHE A 2 -6.39 4.98 -1.70
C PHE A 2 -6.33 3.48 -1.95
N LYS A 3 -5.82 3.06 -3.10
CA LYS A 3 -5.68 1.63 -3.39
C LYS A 3 -4.39 1.35 -4.14
N VAL A 4 -3.89 0.16 -3.96
CA VAL A 4 -2.65 -0.31 -4.59
C VAL A 4 -2.89 -1.69 -5.19
N PHE A 5 -2.19 -1.99 -6.28
CA PHE A 5 -2.11 -3.36 -6.77
C PHE A 5 -0.84 -3.97 -6.20
N ILE A 6 -1.03 -4.90 -5.26
CA ILE A 6 0.08 -5.57 -4.57
C ILE A 6 0.35 -6.91 -5.23
N THR A 7 1.61 -7.17 -5.55
CA THR A 7 2.03 -8.32 -6.36
C THR A 7 3.08 -9.13 -5.62
N ASN A 8 2.98 -10.45 -5.72
CA ASN A 8 3.99 -11.37 -5.20
C ASN A 8 5.26 -11.24 -6.04
N LEU A 9 6.32 -10.70 -5.42
CA LEU A 9 7.55 -10.39 -6.15
C LEU A 9 8.26 -11.66 -6.63
N GLY A 10 8.35 -12.69 -5.79
CA GLY A 10 9.03 -13.93 -6.15
C GLY A 10 8.38 -14.60 -7.36
N LYS A 11 7.06 -14.71 -7.35
CA LYS A 11 6.33 -15.29 -8.49
C LYS A 11 6.45 -14.44 -9.74
N TYR A 12 6.45 -13.12 -9.58
CA TYR A 12 6.63 -12.20 -10.70
C TYR A 12 7.97 -12.46 -11.40
N THR A 13 9.04 -12.64 -10.63
CA THR A 13 10.37 -12.93 -11.20
C THR A 13 10.42 -14.30 -11.88
N GLU A 14 9.51 -15.21 -11.53
CA GLU A 14 9.37 -16.51 -12.15
C GLU A 14 8.46 -16.49 -13.39
N GLY A 15 7.96 -15.33 -13.75
CA GLY A 15 7.08 -15.16 -14.92
C GLY A 15 5.59 -15.35 -14.62
N GLU A 16 5.20 -15.40 -13.35
CA GLU A 16 3.79 -15.60 -12.96
C GLU A 16 3.26 -14.35 -12.25
N LEU A 17 2.17 -13.79 -12.75
CA LEU A 17 1.55 -12.62 -12.12
C LEU A 17 0.52 -13.07 -11.09
N VAL A 18 0.84 -12.87 -9.82
CA VAL A 18 -0.06 -13.14 -8.70
C VAL A 18 -0.14 -11.90 -7.84
N GLY A 19 -1.29 -11.26 -7.82
CA GLY A 19 -1.52 -10.03 -7.08
C GLY A 19 -2.98 -9.68 -7.00
N LYS A 20 -3.28 -8.57 -6.36
CA LYS A 20 -4.66 -8.11 -6.20
C LYS A 20 -4.69 -6.61 -5.90
N TRP A 21 -5.82 -5.98 -6.18
CA TRP A 21 -6.09 -4.63 -5.68
C TRP A 21 -6.40 -4.70 -4.19
N LEU A 22 -5.85 -3.75 -3.45
CA LEU A 22 -6.02 -3.65 -2.01
C LEU A 22 -6.43 -2.22 -1.66
N ASP A 23 -7.59 -2.09 -1.02
CA ASP A 23 -8.07 -0.80 -0.53
C ASP A 23 -7.40 -0.47 0.80
N LEU A 24 -6.85 0.74 0.90
CA LEU A 24 -6.22 1.22 2.11
C LEU A 24 -7.05 2.34 2.74
N PRO A 25 -7.16 2.42 4.05
CA PRO A 25 -6.55 1.53 5.03
C PRO A 25 -7.22 0.15 5.09
N CYS A 26 -6.41 -0.85 5.32
CA CYS A 26 -6.85 -2.24 5.45
C CYS A 26 -6.63 -2.70 6.89
N ASN A 27 -7.57 -3.47 7.43
CA ASN A 27 -7.47 -3.93 8.81
C ASN A 27 -6.50 -5.08 9.01
N ASN A 28 -6.23 -5.85 7.97
CA ASN A 28 -5.40 -7.04 8.11
C ASN A 28 -4.52 -7.26 6.89
N ILE A 29 -3.44 -6.47 6.82
CA ILE A 29 -2.47 -6.54 5.72
C ILE A 29 -1.86 -7.94 5.60
N THR A 30 -1.52 -8.55 6.73
CA THR A 30 -0.88 -9.87 6.74
C THR A 30 -1.75 -10.92 6.05
N GLU A 31 -3.06 -10.94 6.33
CA GLU A 31 -3.98 -11.87 5.70
C GLU A 31 -4.13 -11.59 4.19
N GLU A 32 -4.13 -10.31 3.82
CA GLU A 32 -4.18 -9.94 2.40
C GLU A 32 -2.94 -10.41 1.65
N LEU A 33 -1.76 -10.30 2.27
CA LEU A 33 -0.52 -10.80 1.68
C LEU A 33 -0.55 -12.32 1.54
N LYS A 34 -1.08 -13.04 2.54
CA LYS A 34 -1.23 -14.49 2.47
C LYS A 34 -2.12 -14.90 1.29
N SER A 35 -3.14 -14.11 0.99
CA SER A 35 -4.05 -14.42 -0.12
C SER A 35 -3.37 -14.39 -1.49
N ILE A 36 -2.22 -13.73 -1.61
CA ILE A 36 -1.39 -13.76 -2.82
C ILE A 36 -0.09 -14.55 -2.59
N ASP A 37 -0.11 -15.42 -1.61
CA ASP A 37 0.99 -16.36 -1.29
C ASP A 37 2.26 -15.70 -0.78
N VAL A 38 2.16 -14.50 -0.23
CA VAL A 38 3.29 -13.82 0.42
C VAL A 38 3.24 -14.11 1.92
N ARG A 39 4.24 -14.85 2.41
CA ARG A 39 4.27 -15.32 3.81
C ARG A 39 5.69 -15.27 4.34
N PRO A 40 5.87 -14.91 5.62
CA PRO A 40 7.19 -14.94 6.23
C PRO A 40 7.70 -16.39 6.31
N ASN A 41 9.01 -16.55 6.24
CA ASN A 41 9.70 -17.86 6.33
C ASN A 41 9.23 -18.87 5.27
N SER A 42 8.83 -18.37 4.11
CA SER A 42 8.42 -19.22 2.98
C SER A 42 9.27 -18.88 1.76
N LYS A 43 9.02 -19.55 0.66
CA LYS A 43 9.69 -19.26 -0.62
C LYS A 43 9.38 -17.84 -1.10
N TYR A 44 8.19 -17.32 -0.77
CA TYR A 44 7.74 -16.01 -1.22
C TYR A 44 7.49 -15.12 0.00
N GLU A 45 8.48 -14.28 0.32
CA GLU A 45 8.38 -13.40 1.47
C GLU A 45 8.14 -11.95 1.12
N GLU A 46 8.30 -11.57 -0.16
CA GLU A 46 8.24 -10.18 -0.56
C GLU A 46 7.12 -9.89 -1.54
N ALA A 47 6.53 -8.72 -1.38
CA ALA A 47 5.56 -8.17 -2.30
C ALA A 47 6.02 -6.78 -2.74
N PHE A 48 5.56 -6.34 -3.90
CA PHE A 48 5.83 -4.99 -4.37
C PHE A 48 4.58 -4.42 -5.03
N ILE A 49 4.57 -3.09 -5.23
CA ILE A 49 3.39 -2.37 -5.72
C ILE A 49 3.59 -2.09 -7.20
N THR A 50 2.70 -2.63 -8.02
CA THR A 50 2.80 -2.50 -9.48
C THR A 50 1.84 -1.48 -10.06
N ASP A 51 0.85 -1.05 -9.30
CA ASP A 51 -0.08 0.00 -9.71
C ASP A 51 -0.70 0.64 -8.46
N TYR A 52 -1.25 1.84 -8.61
CA TYR A 52 -1.90 2.52 -7.50
C TYR A 52 -2.83 3.61 -7.99
N GLU A 53 -3.79 3.97 -7.13
CA GLU A 53 -4.69 5.11 -7.33
C GLU A 53 -4.98 5.76 -5.98
N ASN A 54 -4.97 7.08 -5.91
CA ASN A 54 -5.38 7.80 -4.72
C ASN A 54 -5.84 9.22 -5.05
N ASP A 55 -6.56 9.83 -4.10
CA ASP A 55 -7.14 11.16 -4.28
C ASP A 55 -6.19 12.30 -3.90
N TRP A 56 -4.96 11.99 -3.49
CA TRP A 56 -4.01 12.98 -2.95
C TRP A 56 -2.82 13.23 -3.85
N ASN A 57 -2.79 12.66 -5.05
CA ASN A 57 -1.64 12.73 -5.95
C ASN A 57 -0.34 12.24 -5.30
N TYR A 58 -0.47 11.32 -4.35
CA TYR A 58 0.69 10.70 -3.72
C TYR A 58 1.34 9.72 -4.69
N ASN A 59 2.64 9.84 -4.88
CA ASN A 59 3.40 8.93 -5.75
C ASN A 59 3.89 7.74 -4.92
N VAL A 60 3.33 6.58 -5.20
CA VAL A 60 3.68 5.34 -4.50
C VAL A 60 4.87 4.68 -5.18
N GLY A 61 5.94 4.42 -4.43
CA GLY A 61 7.10 3.68 -4.95
C GLY A 61 6.82 2.18 -5.01
N GLU A 62 7.42 1.50 -5.99
CA GLU A 62 7.22 0.05 -6.16
C GLU A 62 7.59 -0.76 -4.93
N TYR A 63 8.62 -0.31 -4.20
CA TYR A 63 9.15 -1.03 -3.05
C TYR A 63 8.81 -0.36 -1.72
N GLU A 64 7.81 0.51 -1.71
CA GLU A 64 7.33 1.10 -0.47
C GLU A 64 6.76 0.01 0.43
N ASN A 65 7.01 0.15 1.74
CA ASN A 65 6.51 -0.80 2.74
C ASN A 65 4.99 -0.68 2.84
N ILE A 66 4.27 -1.77 2.59
CA ILE A 66 2.80 -1.76 2.58
C ILE A 66 2.23 -1.43 3.96
N TYR A 67 2.90 -1.82 5.04
CA TYR A 67 2.42 -1.49 6.40
C TYR A 67 2.55 0.00 6.67
N SER A 68 3.66 0.62 6.27
CA SER A 68 3.86 2.07 6.38
C SER A 68 2.85 2.83 5.53
N LEU A 69 2.61 2.35 4.32
CA LEU A 69 1.65 2.95 3.41
C LEU A 69 0.23 2.88 3.97
N ASN A 70 -0.10 1.77 4.63
CA ASN A 70 -1.38 1.61 5.31
C ASN A 70 -1.57 2.65 6.41
N GLU A 71 -0.52 2.90 7.20
CA GLU A 71 -0.56 3.94 8.24
C GLU A 71 -0.72 5.33 7.64
N LEU A 72 -0.04 5.62 6.54
CA LEU A 72 -0.20 6.89 5.83
C LEU A 72 -1.65 7.06 5.36
N SER A 73 -2.24 6.01 4.81
CA SER A 73 -3.62 6.07 4.31
C SER A 73 -4.62 6.36 5.42
N LYS A 74 -4.38 5.84 6.62
CA LYS A 74 -5.21 6.16 7.79
C LYS A 74 -5.17 7.64 8.13
N LYS A 75 -3.99 8.24 8.08
CA LYS A 75 -3.82 9.68 8.33
C LYS A 75 -4.51 10.52 7.27
N LEU A 76 -4.37 10.14 6.02
CA LEU A 76 -5.01 10.86 4.90
C LEU A 76 -6.53 10.79 5.00
N GLU A 77 -7.07 9.63 5.36
CA GLU A 77 -8.51 9.46 5.56
C GLU A 77 -9.02 10.33 6.69
N LYS A 78 -8.29 10.40 7.79
CA LYS A 78 -8.63 11.23 8.94
C LYS A 78 -8.67 12.71 8.56
N ILE A 79 -7.68 13.19 7.81
CA ILE A 79 -7.61 14.57 7.34
C ILE A 79 -8.79 14.88 6.44
N GLN A 80 -9.14 14.00 5.54
CA GLN A 80 -10.26 14.18 4.64
C GLN A 80 -11.58 14.31 5.41
N LYS A 81 -11.75 13.49 6.44
CA LYS A 81 -12.95 13.54 7.29
C LYS A 81 -13.03 14.82 8.11
N GLU A 82 -11.89 15.29 8.61
CA GLU A 82 -11.82 16.50 9.43
C GLU A 82 -11.83 17.78 8.60
N GLY A 83 -11.55 17.67 7.30
CA GLY A 83 -11.49 18.82 6.41
C GLY A 83 -10.38 19.81 6.77
N SER A 84 -9.28 19.32 7.35
CA SER A 84 -8.21 20.18 7.84
C SER A 84 -7.09 20.34 6.82
N GLY A 85 -6.99 21.54 6.22
CA GLY A 85 -5.93 21.86 5.29
C GLY A 85 -4.54 21.89 5.96
N SER A 86 -4.46 22.28 7.23
CA SER A 86 -3.17 22.32 7.92
C SER A 86 -2.59 20.94 8.12
N LEU A 87 -3.42 19.94 8.43
CA LEU A 87 -2.96 18.56 8.55
C LEU A 87 -2.54 18.00 7.19
N TYR A 88 -3.25 18.35 6.14
CA TYR A 88 -2.88 17.96 4.79
C TYR A 88 -1.50 18.49 4.43
N ASN A 89 -1.22 19.76 4.73
CA ASN A 89 0.07 20.35 4.48
C ASN A 89 1.19 19.68 5.28
N GLU A 90 0.89 19.30 6.51
CA GLU A 90 1.83 18.58 7.37
C GLU A 90 2.22 17.23 6.79
N ILE A 91 1.25 16.49 6.28
CA ILE A 91 1.51 15.19 5.65
C ILE A 91 2.28 15.36 4.34
N ALA A 92 1.91 16.34 3.53
CA ALA A 92 2.62 16.63 2.28
C ALA A 92 4.09 16.97 2.56
N HIS A 93 4.37 17.64 3.67
CA HIS A 93 5.72 17.96 4.11
C HIS A 93 6.50 16.70 4.54
N LEU A 94 5.84 15.80 5.26
CA LEU A 94 6.44 14.54 5.69
C LEU A 94 6.80 13.61 4.53
N LYS A 95 6.10 13.75 3.43
CA LYS A 95 6.34 12.96 2.22
C LYS A 95 7.76 13.15 1.67
N ASN A 96 8.32 14.31 1.88
CA ASN A 96 9.67 14.63 1.42
C ASN A 96 10.70 14.27 2.47
#